data_f290496e61f0973ded5d07e2de06c6cf
#
_entry.id   f290496e61f0973ded5d07e2de06c6cf
#
_cell.length_a   1.000
_cell.length_b   1.000
_cell.length_c   1.000
_cell.angle_alpha   90.00
_cell.angle_beta   90.00
_cell.angle_gamma   90.00
#
_symmetry.space_group_name_H-M   'P 1'
#
loop_
_entity.id
_entity.type
_entity.pdbx_description
1 polymer ?
#
loop_
_entity_poly.entity_id
_entity_poly.type
_entity_poly.pdbx_seq_one_letter_code
_entity_poly.pdbx_strand_id
1 'polypeptide(L)'
;HGQTSGSPAMDTIYGGVLALSEFIRDDYLQNSSLDRRSAYILYNCIDTERFRPAPPPMALRTRLGFGPRDFVMLFCGRLEPDKGIHKLMEALSKLPVPNIRLLIVGSPFFGRTQQSSFLRKLEQQAKALGDRVQFTGYIPNEDLPDYYRLADLVCVPTLVEEAAGLVA
;
A
#
# COMPACT_ATOMS: atom_id res chain seq x y z
N HIS A 1 -6.84 -11.47 -8.34
CA HIS A 1 -6.26 -12.45 -7.42
C HIS A 1 -5.41 -13.39 -8.25
N GLY A 2 -4.11 -13.12 -8.34
CA GLY A 2 -3.16 -14.10 -8.81
C GLY A 2 -2.79 -14.99 -7.64
N GLN A 3 -3.60 -16.00 -7.34
CA GLN A 3 -3.10 -17.13 -6.58
C GLN A 3 -1.99 -17.73 -7.43
N THR A 4 -0.77 -17.67 -6.94
CA THR A 4 0.37 -18.42 -7.48
C THR A 4 0.29 -19.85 -6.97
N SER A 5 -0.86 -20.50 -7.19
CA SER A 5 -1.01 -21.92 -6.86
C SER A 5 0.01 -22.69 -7.70
N GLY A 6 0.84 -23.46 -7.05
CA GLY A 6 1.76 -24.38 -7.70
C GLY A 6 1.01 -25.24 -8.72
N SER A 7 1.65 -25.51 -9.83
CA SER A 7 1.11 -26.39 -10.86
C SER A 7 2.10 -27.52 -11.09
N PRO A 8 1.70 -28.80 -10.88
CA PRO A 8 2.59 -29.94 -11.15
C PRO A 8 3.18 -29.94 -12.56
N ALA A 9 2.46 -29.37 -13.54
CA ALA A 9 2.96 -29.23 -14.90
C ALA A 9 4.13 -28.24 -15.00
N MET A 10 4.14 -27.18 -14.19
CA MET A 10 5.24 -26.22 -14.11
C MET A 10 6.45 -26.81 -13.38
N ASP A 11 6.22 -27.64 -12.37
CA ASP A 11 7.27 -28.28 -11.58
C ASP A 11 8.16 -29.22 -12.40
N THR A 12 7.61 -29.80 -13.47
CA THR A 12 8.40 -30.63 -14.41
C THR A 12 9.39 -29.82 -15.26
N ILE A 13 9.16 -28.51 -15.36
CA ILE A 13 9.97 -27.60 -16.19
C ILE A 13 11.01 -26.90 -15.31
N TYR A 14 10.63 -26.56 -14.08
CA TYR A 14 11.48 -25.77 -13.16
C TYR A 14 11.99 -26.63 -12.02
N GLY A 15 13.31 -26.63 -11.81
CA GLY A 15 13.97 -27.37 -10.71
C GLY A 15 13.77 -26.75 -9.32
N GLY A 16 13.09 -25.60 -9.23
CA GLY A 16 12.83 -24.91 -7.98
C GLY A 16 12.05 -23.61 -8.16
N VAL A 17 11.66 -22.99 -7.05
CA VAL A 17 10.90 -21.74 -6.99
C VAL A 17 11.53 -20.75 -6.02
N LEU A 18 11.47 -19.46 -6.34
CA LEU A 18 11.79 -18.34 -5.45
C LEU A 18 10.47 -17.66 -5.04
N ALA A 19 10.19 -17.66 -3.75
CA ALA A 19 9.04 -17.01 -3.16
C ALA A 19 9.44 -15.71 -2.45
N LEU A 20 8.56 -14.72 -2.45
CA LEU A 20 8.80 -13.42 -1.80
C LEU A 20 8.55 -13.45 -0.29
N SER A 21 7.88 -14.50 0.22
CA SER A 21 7.60 -14.69 1.64
C SER A 21 7.37 -16.17 1.95
N GLU A 22 7.39 -16.51 3.24
CA GLU A 22 7.02 -17.85 3.70
C GLU A 22 5.60 -18.23 3.30
N PHE A 23 4.67 -17.29 3.43
CA PHE A 23 3.28 -17.47 3.03
C PHE A 23 3.18 -17.90 1.56
N ILE A 24 3.81 -17.17 0.64
CA ILE A 24 3.79 -17.50 -0.80
C ILE A 24 4.49 -18.82 -1.10
N ARG A 25 5.59 -19.12 -0.42
CA ARG A 25 6.25 -20.43 -0.56
C ARG A 25 5.32 -21.56 -0.16
N ASP A 26 4.69 -21.43 0.99
CA ASP A 26 3.88 -22.49 1.56
C ASP A 26 2.55 -22.66 0.80
N ASP A 27 1.94 -21.57 0.31
CA ASP A 27 0.79 -21.59 -0.60
C ASP A 27 1.14 -22.29 -1.93
N TYR A 28 2.29 -21.96 -2.53
CA TYR A 28 2.76 -22.63 -3.77
C TYR A 28 2.92 -24.13 -3.56
N LEU A 29 3.55 -24.54 -2.46
CA LEU A 29 3.84 -25.95 -2.16
C LEU A 29 2.58 -26.79 -1.89
N GLN A 30 1.45 -26.21 -1.51
CA GLN A 30 0.20 -26.92 -1.32
C GLN A 30 -0.30 -27.60 -2.60
N ASN A 31 0.01 -27.04 -3.76
CA ASN A 31 -0.42 -27.53 -5.08
C ASN A 31 0.75 -27.89 -6.00
N SER A 32 1.94 -28.07 -5.43
CA SER A 32 3.19 -28.36 -6.13
C SER A 32 3.69 -29.75 -5.81
N SER A 33 4.39 -30.36 -6.73
CA SER A 33 5.13 -31.63 -6.53
C SER A 33 6.57 -31.41 -6.09
N LEU A 34 7.02 -30.14 -5.99
CA LEU A 34 8.36 -29.80 -5.57
C LEU A 34 8.61 -30.10 -4.07
N ASP A 35 9.79 -30.62 -3.77
CA ASP A 35 10.26 -30.71 -2.39
C ASP A 35 10.45 -29.30 -1.81
N ARG A 36 10.12 -29.13 -0.52
CA ARG A 36 10.33 -27.87 0.21
C ARG A 36 11.78 -27.36 0.10
N ARG A 37 12.75 -28.27 -0.08
CA ARG A 37 14.17 -27.93 -0.28
C ARG A 37 14.46 -27.22 -1.60
N SER A 38 13.55 -27.33 -2.57
CA SER A 38 13.60 -26.64 -3.86
C SER A 38 12.83 -25.31 -3.88
N ALA A 39 12.25 -24.93 -2.74
CA ALA A 39 11.48 -23.68 -2.60
C ALA A 39 12.23 -22.72 -1.67
N TYR A 40 12.83 -21.71 -2.25
CA TYR A 40 13.66 -20.72 -1.56
C TYR A 40 12.84 -19.45 -1.29
N ILE A 41 13.24 -18.70 -0.26
CA ILE A 41 12.67 -17.38 0.02
C ILE A 41 13.70 -16.32 -0.36
N LEU A 42 13.25 -15.35 -1.13
CA LEU A 42 13.99 -14.15 -1.44
C LEU A 42 13.10 -12.94 -1.10
N TYR A 43 13.27 -12.41 0.10
CA TYR A 43 12.53 -11.23 0.52
C TYR A 43 12.84 -10.02 -0.35
N ASN A 44 11.82 -9.20 -0.60
CA ASN A 44 12.05 -7.89 -1.18
C ASN A 44 12.94 -7.07 -0.24
N CYS A 45 13.84 -6.30 -0.83
CA CYS A 45 14.69 -5.38 -0.09
C CYS A 45 14.23 -3.93 -0.28
N ILE A 46 14.60 -3.09 0.68
CA ILE A 46 14.38 -1.65 0.64
C ILE A 46 15.74 -0.95 0.86
N ASP A 47 15.92 0.18 0.19
CA ASP A 47 17.07 1.05 0.40
C ASP A 47 16.91 1.79 1.74
N THR A 48 17.56 1.27 2.78
CA THR A 48 17.49 1.80 4.15
C THR A 48 18.23 3.12 4.33
N GLU A 49 19.15 3.49 3.43
CA GLU A 49 19.78 4.81 3.44
C GLU A 49 18.80 5.89 3.00
N ARG A 50 17.91 5.55 2.10
CA ARG A 50 16.88 6.43 1.58
C ARG A 50 15.63 6.45 2.46
N PHE A 51 15.10 5.27 2.81
CA PHE A 51 13.97 5.10 3.71
C PHE A 51 14.46 4.99 5.16
N ARG A 52 14.88 6.12 5.72
CA ARG A 52 15.36 6.21 7.10
C ARG A 52 14.63 7.31 7.86
N PRO A 53 14.53 7.21 9.19
CA PRO A 53 14.02 8.30 10.02
C PRO A 53 14.82 9.57 9.81
N ALA A 54 14.12 10.68 9.63
CA ALA A 54 14.71 12.02 9.53
C ALA A 54 13.65 13.04 10.00
N PRO A 55 14.04 14.28 10.31
CA PRO A 55 13.06 15.32 10.61
C PRO A 55 12.01 15.46 9.52
N PRO A 56 10.73 15.72 9.88
CA PRO A 56 9.68 15.88 8.89
C PRO A 56 9.96 17.06 7.95
N PRO A 57 9.69 16.91 6.64
CA PRO A 57 9.93 17.96 5.66
C PRO A 57 8.85 19.05 5.79
N MET A 58 9.10 20.06 6.63
CA MET A 58 8.12 21.10 6.96
C MET A 58 7.64 21.88 5.73
N ALA A 59 8.51 22.10 4.73
CA ALA A 59 8.12 22.74 3.47
C ALA A 59 7.07 21.93 2.71
N LEU A 60 7.22 20.60 2.65
CA LEU A 60 6.23 19.70 2.05
C LEU A 60 4.92 19.72 2.85
N ARG A 61 5.01 19.67 4.17
CA ARG A 61 3.85 19.72 5.07
C ARG A 61 3.03 21.01 4.85
N THR A 62 3.71 22.16 4.78
CA THR A 62 3.07 23.45 4.48
C THR A 62 2.47 23.49 3.08
N ARG A 63 3.19 23.00 2.06
CA ARG A 63 2.70 22.94 0.68
C ARG A 63 1.42 22.10 0.55
N LEU A 64 1.30 21.03 1.34
CA LEU A 64 0.12 20.19 1.41
C LEU A 64 -0.98 20.78 2.33
N GLY A 65 -0.78 21.96 2.91
CA GLY A 65 -1.77 22.66 3.73
C GLY A 65 -1.96 22.09 5.13
N PHE A 66 -1.04 21.23 5.62
CA PHE A 66 -1.11 20.69 6.97
C PHE A 66 -0.54 21.68 7.99
N GLY A 67 -1.33 21.98 8.99
CA GLY A 67 -0.95 22.84 10.10
C GLY A 67 -0.11 22.13 11.18
N PRO A 68 0.46 22.88 12.10
CA PRO A 68 1.33 22.33 13.15
C PRO A 68 0.60 21.43 14.15
N ARG A 69 -0.73 21.52 14.23
CA ARG A 69 -1.56 20.70 15.11
C ARG A 69 -2.27 19.56 14.40
N ASP A 70 -2.10 19.44 13.08
CA ASP A 70 -2.71 18.33 12.32
C ASP A 70 -1.96 17.05 12.62
N PHE A 71 -2.71 15.98 12.86
CA PHE A 71 -2.23 14.61 12.92
C PHE A 71 -2.43 13.98 11.55
N VAL A 72 -1.33 13.72 10.84
CA VAL A 72 -1.36 13.25 9.46
C VAL A 72 -1.24 11.73 9.40
N MET A 73 -2.32 11.08 8.98
CA MET A 73 -2.32 9.66 8.61
C MET A 73 -1.95 9.54 7.13
N LEU A 74 -1.04 8.65 6.80
CA LEU A 74 -0.63 8.35 5.43
C LEU A 74 -1.18 6.99 4.99
N PHE A 75 -1.87 6.97 3.87
CA PHE A 75 -2.07 5.78 3.05
C PHE A 75 -1.18 5.88 1.82
N CYS A 76 -0.38 4.86 1.54
CA CYS A 76 0.42 4.77 0.32
C CYS A 76 0.12 3.45 -0.40
N GLY A 77 -0.30 3.52 -1.67
CA GLY A 77 -0.59 2.32 -2.44
C GLY A 77 -1.57 2.52 -3.59
N ARG A 78 -1.88 1.44 -4.28
CA ARG A 78 -2.88 1.45 -5.36
C ARG A 78 -4.26 1.72 -4.79
N LEU A 79 -5.06 2.52 -5.52
CA LEU A 79 -6.44 2.82 -5.14
C LEU A 79 -7.38 1.72 -5.63
N GLU A 80 -7.30 0.56 -4.99
CA GLU A 80 -8.09 -0.64 -5.29
C GLU A 80 -8.84 -1.13 -4.04
N PRO A 81 -9.96 -1.86 -4.22
CA PRO A 81 -10.79 -2.32 -3.11
C PRO A 81 -10.04 -3.16 -2.07
N ASP A 82 -9.14 -4.04 -2.53
CA ASP A 82 -8.34 -4.94 -1.70
C ASP A 82 -7.37 -4.20 -0.76
N LYS A 83 -6.94 -2.98 -1.13
CA LYS A 83 -6.08 -2.13 -0.30
C LYS A 83 -6.81 -1.41 0.83
N GLY A 84 -8.13 -1.53 0.92
CA GLY A 84 -8.93 -1.11 2.07
C GLY A 84 -9.05 0.39 2.31
N ILE A 85 -8.61 1.25 1.38
CA ILE A 85 -8.67 2.72 1.55
C ILE A 85 -10.07 3.23 1.88
N HIS A 86 -11.10 2.63 1.29
CA HIS A 86 -12.50 2.99 1.57
C HIS A 86 -12.89 2.70 3.03
N LYS A 87 -12.32 1.65 3.64
CA LYS A 87 -12.52 1.34 5.05
C LYS A 87 -11.81 2.32 5.96
N LEU A 88 -10.61 2.75 5.57
CA LEU A 88 -9.88 3.79 6.30
C LEU A 88 -10.66 5.12 6.30
N MET A 89 -11.22 5.52 5.15
CA MET A 89 -12.04 6.71 5.05
C MET A 89 -13.36 6.59 5.85
N GLU A 90 -13.98 5.42 5.84
CA GLU A 90 -15.15 5.14 6.69
C GLU A 90 -14.79 5.26 8.18
N ALA A 91 -13.66 4.71 8.61
CA ALA A 91 -13.19 4.85 9.98
C ALA A 91 -12.94 6.33 10.35
N LEU A 92 -12.26 7.07 9.47
CA LEU A 92 -12.01 8.50 9.66
C LEU A 92 -13.31 9.31 9.83
N SER A 93 -14.38 8.96 9.09
CA SER A 93 -15.68 9.65 9.21
C SER A 93 -16.31 9.51 10.59
N LYS A 94 -15.99 8.45 11.32
CA LYS A 94 -16.52 8.17 12.66
C LYS A 94 -15.70 8.79 13.79
N LEU A 95 -14.49 9.32 13.47
CA LEU A 95 -13.64 9.95 14.47
C LEU A 95 -14.06 11.40 14.72
N PRO A 96 -14.46 11.75 15.97
CA PRO A 96 -14.88 13.11 16.33
C PRO A 96 -13.68 14.04 16.59
N VAL A 97 -12.57 13.84 15.87
CA VAL A 97 -11.30 14.55 16.05
C VAL A 97 -11.00 15.35 14.78
N PRO A 98 -11.21 16.68 14.78
CA PRO A 98 -11.19 17.47 13.54
C PRO A 98 -9.80 17.68 12.95
N ASN A 99 -8.74 17.57 13.75
CA ASN A 99 -7.36 17.76 13.30
C ASN A 99 -6.68 16.48 12.75
N ILE A 100 -7.39 15.37 12.65
CA ILE A 100 -6.88 14.19 11.95
C ILE A 100 -7.08 14.38 10.44
N ARG A 101 -5.98 14.31 9.71
CA ARG A 101 -5.89 14.46 8.26
C ARG A 101 -5.46 13.14 7.63
N LEU A 102 -6.04 12.75 6.51
CA LEU A 102 -5.66 11.58 5.74
C LEU A 102 -5.03 12.01 4.41
N LEU A 103 -3.74 11.72 4.28
CA LEU A 103 -3.00 11.90 3.03
C LEU A 103 -2.99 10.58 2.27
N ILE A 104 -3.49 10.61 1.04
CA ILE A 104 -3.59 9.44 0.17
C ILE A 104 -2.60 9.61 -0.97
N VAL A 105 -1.53 8.81 -0.92
CA VAL A 105 -0.49 8.74 -1.95
C VAL A 105 -0.73 7.51 -2.81
N GLY A 106 -0.97 7.72 -4.09
CA GLY A 106 -1.20 6.64 -5.04
C GLY A 106 -2.23 6.97 -6.11
N SER A 107 -2.30 6.09 -7.08
CA SER A 107 -3.23 6.19 -8.19
C SER A 107 -3.87 4.85 -8.50
N PRO A 108 -4.95 4.80 -9.27
CA PRO A 108 -5.40 3.56 -9.89
C PRO A 108 -4.32 3.02 -10.81
N PHE A 109 -4.38 1.72 -11.07
CA PHE A 109 -3.37 1.00 -11.85
C PHE A 109 -2.97 1.71 -13.15
N PHE A 110 -1.66 1.71 -13.47
CA PHE A 110 -1.09 2.26 -14.70
C PHE A 110 -1.89 1.87 -15.95
N GLY A 111 -2.27 2.86 -16.77
CA GLY A 111 -2.86 2.66 -18.09
C GLY A 111 -4.38 2.50 -18.15
N ARG A 112 -5.12 2.56 -17.05
CA ARG A 112 -6.58 2.59 -17.07
C ARG A 112 -7.09 4.04 -16.98
N THR A 113 -7.46 4.59 -18.13
CA THR A 113 -8.14 5.89 -18.26
C THR A 113 -9.60 5.87 -17.81
N GLN A 114 -10.20 4.70 -17.59
CA GLN A 114 -11.57 4.60 -17.11
C GLN A 114 -11.64 4.77 -15.60
N GLN A 115 -12.33 5.81 -15.17
CA GLN A 115 -12.76 5.97 -13.78
C GLN A 115 -13.61 4.76 -13.38
N SER A 116 -13.04 3.88 -12.56
CA SER A 116 -13.77 2.74 -12.04
C SER A 116 -14.91 3.23 -11.13
N SER A 117 -15.97 2.42 -11.00
CA SER A 117 -17.06 2.73 -10.06
C SER A 117 -16.55 2.89 -8.61
N PHE A 118 -15.46 2.19 -8.29
CA PHE A 118 -14.78 2.29 -7.01
C PHE A 118 -14.15 3.67 -6.77
N LEU A 119 -13.43 4.21 -7.76
CA LEU A 119 -12.82 5.55 -7.64
C LEU A 119 -13.88 6.64 -7.44
N ARG A 120 -14.99 6.57 -8.19
CA ARG A 120 -16.11 7.51 -8.00
C ARG A 120 -16.66 7.47 -6.58
N LYS A 121 -16.78 6.27 -5.98
CA LYS A 121 -17.18 6.12 -4.58
C LYS A 121 -16.18 6.72 -3.61
N LEU A 122 -14.87 6.51 -3.84
CA LEU A 122 -13.83 7.15 -3.03
C LEU A 122 -13.88 8.67 -3.10
N GLU A 123 -14.05 9.23 -4.29
CA GLU A 123 -14.18 10.68 -4.49
C GLU A 123 -15.42 11.24 -3.75
N GLN A 124 -16.54 10.51 -3.77
CA GLN A 124 -17.74 10.89 -3.01
C GLN A 124 -17.51 10.85 -1.49
N GLN A 125 -16.85 9.80 -0.99
CA GLN A 125 -16.48 9.72 0.42
C GLN A 125 -15.53 10.84 0.83
N ALA A 126 -14.54 11.16 -0.02
CA ALA A 126 -13.60 12.26 0.23
C ALA A 126 -14.32 13.61 0.27
N LYS A 127 -15.24 13.87 -0.65
CA LYS A 127 -16.06 15.10 -0.62
C LYS A 127 -16.86 15.27 0.68
N ALA A 128 -17.39 14.18 1.23
CA ALA A 128 -18.09 14.20 2.50
C ALA A 128 -17.17 14.48 3.70
N LEU A 129 -15.89 14.11 3.60
CA LEU A 129 -14.85 14.35 4.61
C LEU A 129 -14.18 15.73 4.47
N GLY A 130 -14.40 16.40 3.35
CA GLY A 130 -13.91 17.75 3.08
C GLY A 130 -12.37 17.82 3.11
N ASP A 131 -11.85 18.80 3.82
CA ASP A 131 -10.41 19.08 3.95
C ASP A 131 -9.64 18.04 4.79
N ARG A 132 -10.36 17.10 5.42
CA ARG A 132 -9.72 16.00 6.17
C ARG A 132 -9.05 14.96 5.29
N VAL A 133 -9.34 14.93 3.98
CA VAL A 133 -8.78 13.95 3.02
C VAL A 133 -8.14 14.66 1.85
N GLN A 134 -6.91 14.30 1.55
CA GLN A 134 -6.16 14.83 0.42
C GLN A 134 -5.54 13.72 -0.41
N PHE A 135 -5.71 13.81 -1.73
CA PHE A 135 -5.06 12.92 -2.70
C PHE A 135 -3.88 13.63 -3.35
N THR A 136 -2.76 12.95 -3.46
CA THR A 136 -1.59 13.45 -4.22
C THR A 136 -1.54 12.92 -5.64
N GLY A 137 -2.25 11.83 -5.93
CA GLY A 137 -1.99 11.02 -7.11
C GLY A 137 -0.72 10.17 -6.95
N TYR A 138 -0.16 9.76 -8.09
CA TYR A 138 1.10 9.00 -8.12
C TYR A 138 2.27 9.90 -7.71
N ILE A 139 3.09 9.39 -6.81
CA ILE A 139 4.36 9.99 -6.40
C ILE A 139 5.49 9.03 -6.79
N PRO A 140 6.54 9.53 -7.47
CA PRO A 140 7.73 8.72 -7.78
C PRO A 140 8.35 8.12 -6.53
N ASN A 141 8.92 6.92 -6.66
CA ASN A 141 9.50 6.20 -5.52
C ASN A 141 10.65 6.98 -4.85
N GLU A 142 11.35 7.81 -5.63
CA GLU A 142 12.40 8.70 -5.12
C GLU A 142 11.90 9.76 -4.15
N ASP A 143 10.67 10.20 -4.28
CA ASP A 143 10.08 11.24 -3.44
C ASP A 143 9.29 10.68 -2.25
N LEU A 144 8.95 9.38 -2.26
CA LEU A 144 8.15 8.75 -1.20
C LEU A 144 8.72 8.91 0.22
N PRO A 145 10.04 8.84 0.45
CA PRO A 145 10.59 8.99 1.81
C PRO A 145 10.11 10.25 2.53
N ASP A 146 9.93 11.35 1.81
CA ASP A 146 9.48 12.61 2.41
C ASP A 146 7.99 12.57 2.79
N TYR A 147 7.18 11.82 2.06
CA TYR A 147 5.77 11.59 2.40
C TYR A 147 5.63 10.70 3.63
N TYR A 148 6.50 9.69 3.78
CA TYR A 148 6.55 8.88 4.99
C TYR A 148 7.00 9.69 6.21
N ARG A 149 8.04 10.53 6.06
CA ARG A 149 8.59 11.36 7.15
C ARG A 149 7.63 12.46 7.61
N LEU A 150 6.75 12.98 6.73
CA LEU A 150 5.80 14.01 7.13
C LEU A 150 4.61 13.45 7.92
N ALA A 151 4.35 12.16 7.81
CA ALA A 151 3.20 11.50 8.43
C ALA A 151 3.48 11.18 9.91
N ASP A 152 2.44 11.28 10.73
CA ASP A 152 2.47 10.88 12.13
C ASP A 152 2.12 9.38 12.28
N LEU A 153 1.38 8.82 11.31
CA LEU A 153 0.97 7.41 11.28
C LEU A 153 0.86 6.91 9.83
N VAL A 154 1.43 5.75 9.55
CA VAL A 154 1.19 5.04 8.30
C VAL A 154 0.09 4.00 8.49
N CYS A 155 -0.90 4.01 7.59
CA CYS A 155 -2.03 3.09 7.62
C CYS A 155 -1.95 2.09 6.45
N VAL A 156 -1.96 0.81 6.77
CA VAL A 156 -1.97 -0.30 5.82
C VAL A 156 -3.26 -1.13 6.02
N PRO A 157 -4.42 -0.62 5.56
CA PRO A 157 -5.73 -1.21 5.86
C PRO A 157 -6.10 -2.35 4.91
N THR A 158 -5.13 -3.08 4.38
CA THR A 158 -5.34 -4.15 3.40
C THR A 158 -6.38 -5.17 3.89
N LEU A 159 -7.23 -5.65 2.98
CA LEU A 159 -8.33 -6.57 3.26
C LEU A 159 -8.04 -8.00 2.79
N VAL A 160 -6.88 -8.22 2.21
CA VAL A 160 -6.44 -9.50 1.66
C VAL A 160 -5.04 -9.81 2.18
N GLU A 161 -4.70 -11.09 2.21
CA GLU A 161 -3.32 -11.51 2.45
C GLU A 161 -2.42 -11.05 1.30
N GLU A 162 -1.34 -10.39 1.63
CA GLU A 162 -0.38 -9.88 0.65
C GLU A 162 0.83 -10.79 0.53
N ALA A 163 1.26 -11.01 -0.69
CA ALA A 163 2.45 -11.80 -0.98
C ALA A 163 3.71 -11.19 -0.36
N ALA A 164 3.84 -9.87 -0.46
CA ALA A 164 4.89 -9.08 0.16
C ALA A 164 4.43 -7.63 0.28
N GLY A 165 4.20 -7.17 1.49
CA GLY A 165 3.78 -5.80 1.78
C GLY A 165 4.95 -4.83 1.65
N LEU A 166 5.18 -4.25 0.46
CA LEU A 166 6.26 -3.26 0.24
C LEU A 166 6.01 -1.91 0.92
N VAL A 167 4.85 -1.72 1.53
CA VAL A 167 4.42 -0.46 2.17
C VAL A 167 4.60 -0.50 3.69
N ALA A 168 4.68 -1.69 4.25
CA ALA A 168 4.76 -1.92 5.69
C ALA A 168 6.21 -1.84 6.21
#